data_ca0919fe25fcf1288feb7fecc0334fe1
#
_entry.id   ca0919fe25fcf1288feb7fecc0334fe1
#
_cell.length_a   1.000
_cell.length_b   1.000
_cell.length_c   1.000
_cell.angle_alpha   90.00
_cell.angle_beta   90.00
_cell.angle_gamma   90.00
#
_symmetry.space_group_name_H-M   'P 1'
#
loop_
_entity.id
_entity.type
_entity.pdbx_description
1 polymer ?
#
loop_
_entity_poly.entity_id
_entity_poly.type
_entity_poly.pdbx_seq_one_letter_code
_entity_poly.pdbx_strand_id
1 'polypeptide(L)'
;MKQGIDISHWNRIINFDKIAKQIDFCIIKAGGSDKGFYRDSTFLRNYQALHDERSIHCGAYYYVGRNCITPEAGCADAHRFIEILAGMPFEYPVYIDLESTSPKHRAGATEAVISFCETLEHEGYYAGIYASDVSGFVDRLNLSKLDRYDKWVARYGSKPKRVKEYGIWQKSSSGMIDGIAGKVDLDEAYMDYPAIMKRTGLNNVR
;
A
#
# COMPACT_ATOMS: atom_id res chain seq x y z
N MET A 1 -18.01 -4.67 -1.36
CA MET A 1 -16.73 -5.16 -1.86
C MET A 1 -16.38 -4.35 -3.08
N LYS A 2 -15.21 -3.74 -3.10
CA LYS A 2 -14.74 -2.82 -4.15
C LYS A 2 -13.58 -3.47 -4.91
N GLN A 3 -13.51 -3.23 -6.22
CA GLN A 3 -12.46 -3.78 -7.09
C GLN A 3 -11.42 -2.70 -7.37
N GLY A 4 -10.14 -3.05 -7.24
CA GLY A 4 -9.05 -2.12 -7.47
C GLY A 4 -7.85 -2.76 -8.14
N ILE A 5 -6.86 -1.92 -8.32
CA ILE A 5 -5.53 -2.30 -8.81
C ILE A 5 -4.46 -1.61 -7.97
N ASP A 6 -3.27 -2.17 -7.97
CA ASP A 6 -2.09 -1.41 -7.56
C ASP A 6 -1.12 -1.22 -8.74
N ILE A 7 -0.47 -0.06 -8.76
CA ILE A 7 0.38 0.35 -9.89
C ILE A 7 1.65 1.08 -9.44
N SER A 8 2.67 0.97 -10.28
CA SER A 8 3.97 1.63 -10.13
C SER A 8 4.55 2.01 -11.49
N HIS A 9 5.79 2.47 -11.51
CA HIS A 9 6.55 2.71 -12.75
C HIS A 9 6.71 1.46 -13.65
N TRP A 10 6.48 0.27 -13.11
CA TRP A 10 6.51 -0.98 -13.90
C TRP A 10 5.29 -1.16 -14.80
N ASN A 11 4.18 -0.48 -14.50
CA ASN A 11 2.96 -0.58 -15.29
C ASN A 11 2.97 0.46 -16.42
N ARG A 12 2.94 -0.01 -17.66
CA ARG A 12 2.82 0.86 -18.83
C ARG A 12 1.36 1.23 -19.06
N ILE A 13 0.97 2.41 -18.54
CA ILE A 13 -0.38 2.94 -18.71
C ILE A 13 -0.52 3.59 -20.09
N ILE A 14 -1.57 3.22 -20.80
CA ILE A 14 -1.90 3.68 -22.15
C ILE A 14 -3.09 4.63 -22.14
N ASN A 15 -4.11 4.33 -21.29
CA ASN A 15 -5.34 5.11 -21.28
C ASN A 15 -6.00 5.07 -19.88
N PHE A 16 -5.95 6.19 -19.17
CA PHE A 16 -6.54 6.33 -17.84
C PHE A 16 -8.08 6.32 -17.85
N ASP A 17 -8.75 6.80 -18.92
CA ASP A 17 -10.21 6.79 -19.01
C ASP A 17 -10.76 5.36 -19.10
N LYS A 18 -10.04 4.49 -19.75
CA LYS A 18 -10.40 3.07 -19.81
C LYS A 18 -10.21 2.39 -18.47
N ILE A 19 -9.12 2.68 -17.76
CA ILE A 19 -8.84 2.15 -16.43
C ILE A 19 -9.95 2.58 -15.46
N ALA A 20 -10.25 3.88 -15.38
CA ALA A 20 -11.22 4.44 -14.44
C ALA A 20 -12.63 3.84 -14.57
N LYS A 21 -12.99 3.30 -15.74
CA LYS A 21 -14.28 2.62 -15.95
C LYS A 21 -14.36 1.20 -15.40
N GLN A 22 -13.23 0.64 -14.97
CA GLN A 22 -13.12 -0.77 -14.58
C GLN A 22 -12.74 -0.97 -13.11
N ILE A 23 -12.37 0.11 -12.40
CA ILE A 23 -11.92 0.05 -11.01
C ILE A 23 -12.69 1.01 -10.12
N ASP A 24 -12.83 0.66 -8.85
CA ASP A 24 -13.35 1.55 -7.81
C ASP A 24 -12.23 2.32 -7.10
N PHE A 25 -11.01 1.75 -7.03
CA PHE A 25 -9.87 2.35 -6.34
C PHE A 25 -8.52 1.94 -6.93
N CYS A 26 -7.49 2.68 -6.57
CA CYS A 26 -6.11 2.38 -6.96
C CYS A 26 -5.13 2.63 -5.81
N ILE A 27 -4.23 1.68 -5.53
CA ILE A 27 -3.11 1.88 -4.61
C ILE A 27 -1.86 2.17 -5.43
N ILE A 28 -1.24 3.34 -5.21
CA ILE A 28 -0.16 3.84 -6.08
C ILE A 28 1.17 3.78 -5.35
N LYS A 29 2.20 3.19 -5.98
CA LYS A 29 3.56 3.26 -5.45
C LYS A 29 4.03 4.70 -5.35
N ALA A 30 4.31 5.16 -4.14
CA ALA A 30 4.84 6.49 -3.91
C ALA A 30 6.37 6.52 -4.01
N GLY A 31 7.03 5.48 -3.52
CA GLY A 31 8.48 5.39 -3.52
C GLY A 31 9.00 4.15 -2.82
N GLY A 32 10.24 4.23 -2.37
CA GLY A 32 10.87 3.12 -1.63
C GLY A 32 12.28 3.43 -1.15
N SER A 33 12.87 2.43 -0.47
CA SER A 33 14.24 2.49 0.08
C SER A 33 15.13 1.30 -0.30
N ASP A 34 14.70 0.42 -1.19
CA ASP A 34 15.46 -0.77 -1.59
C ASP A 34 16.75 -0.46 -2.37
N LYS A 35 16.82 0.72 -2.99
CA LYS A 35 17.99 1.25 -3.74
C LYS A 35 18.43 2.63 -3.24
N GLY A 36 18.24 2.90 -1.94
CA GLY A 36 18.28 4.24 -1.37
C GLY A 36 16.90 4.89 -1.47
N PHE A 37 16.70 6.02 -0.81
CA PHE A 37 15.42 6.72 -0.83
C PHE A 37 15.11 7.28 -2.22
N TYR A 38 13.93 6.93 -2.75
CA TYR A 38 13.45 7.46 -4.03
C TYR A 38 11.94 7.65 -4.04
N ARG A 39 11.47 8.59 -4.84
CA ARG A 39 10.07 8.70 -5.25
C ARG A 39 9.88 7.89 -6.54
N ASP A 40 8.77 7.14 -6.66
CA ASP A 40 8.41 6.48 -7.91
C ASP A 40 8.20 7.52 -9.01
N SER A 41 8.83 7.30 -10.17
CA SER A 41 8.84 8.28 -11.26
C SER A 41 7.48 8.57 -11.86
N THR A 42 6.50 7.69 -11.62
CA THR A 42 5.13 7.81 -12.16
C THR A 42 4.10 8.21 -11.11
N PHE A 43 4.48 8.32 -9.84
CA PHE A 43 3.56 8.53 -8.72
C PHE A 43 2.64 9.74 -8.93
N LEU A 44 3.22 10.93 -9.10
CA LEU A 44 2.43 12.16 -9.23
C LEU A 44 1.53 12.14 -10.46
N ARG A 45 2.05 11.66 -11.60
CA ARG A 45 1.27 11.52 -12.83
C ARG A 45 0.09 10.58 -12.63
N ASN A 46 0.32 9.40 -12.01
CA ASN A 46 -0.72 8.41 -11.81
C ASN A 46 -1.77 8.91 -10.82
N TYR A 47 -1.35 9.55 -9.74
CA TYR A 47 -2.25 10.16 -8.77
C TYR A 47 -3.11 11.24 -9.44
N GLN A 48 -2.51 12.24 -10.08
CA GLN A 48 -3.23 13.31 -10.76
C GLN A 48 -4.24 12.76 -11.78
N ALA A 49 -3.81 11.83 -12.62
CA ALA A 49 -4.65 11.27 -13.66
C ALA A 49 -5.83 10.45 -13.13
N LEU A 50 -5.69 9.73 -12.02
CA LEU A 50 -6.76 8.91 -11.45
C LEU A 50 -7.60 9.68 -10.43
N HIS A 51 -6.97 10.30 -9.46
CA HIS A 51 -7.64 11.00 -8.36
C HIS A 51 -8.22 12.34 -8.81
N ASP A 52 -7.37 13.27 -9.28
CA ASP A 52 -7.78 14.66 -9.51
C ASP A 52 -8.64 14.81 -10.77
N GLU A 53 -8.31 14.08 -11.84
CA GLU A 53 -8.99 14.20 -13.11
C GLU A 53 -10.20 13.26 -13.25
N ARG A 54 -10.23 12.11 -12.54
CA ARG A 54 -11.23 11.06 -12.72
C ARG A 54 -11.98 10.65 -11.46
N SER A 55 -11.64 11.25 -10.33
CA SER A 55 -12.27 10.98 -9.02
C SER A 55 -12.22 9.51 -8.61
N ILE A 56 -11.15 8.80 -8.99
CA ILE A 56 -10.89 7.45 -8.50
C ILE A 56 -10.25 7.55 -7.12
N HIS A 57 -10.83 6.89 -6.15
CA HIS A 57 -10.27 6.86 -4.79
C HIS A 57 -8.88 6.21 -4.78
N CYS A 58 -7.93 6.91 -4.19
CA CYS A 58 -6.54 6.46 -4.16
C CYS A 58 -6.03 6.18 -2.76
N GLY A 59 -5.14 5.21 -2.67
CA GLY A 59 -4.21 4.99 -1.57
C GLY A 59 -2.78 5.02 -2.09
N ALA A 60 -1.81 4.84 -1.21
CA ALA A 60 -0.41 4.84 -1.59
C ALA A 60 0.38 3.75 -0.85
N TYR A 61 1.50 3.31 -1.42
CA TYR A 61 2.42 2.44 -0.71
C TYR A 61 3.89 2.83 -0.89
N TYR A 62 4.69 2.44 0.11
CA TYR A 62 6.13 2.67 0.15
C TYR A 62 6.87 1.34 0.31
N TYR A 63 7.71 0.99 -0.67
CA TYR A 63 8.45 -0.27 -0.71
C TYR A 63 9.73 -0.18 0.10
N VAL A 64 9.79 -0.86 1.24
CA VAL A 64 10.96 -0.81 2.11
C VAL A 64 12.04 -1.82 1.71
N GLY A 65 13.29 -1.40 1.86
CA GLY A 65 14.44 -2.23 1.56
C GLY A 65 14.69 -3.32 2.61
N ARG A 66 15.62 -4.23 2.27
CA ARG A 66 16.03 -5.36 3.15
C ARG A 66 16.60 -4.95 4.51
N ASN A 67 17.00 -3.70 4.67
CA ASN A 67 17.57 -3.16 5.90
C ASN A 67 16.53 -2.48 6.79
N CYS A 68 15.25 -2.50 6.44
CA CYS A 68 14.14 -2.05 7.30
C CYS A 68 13.87 -3.11 8.40
N ILE A 69 14.80 -3.19 9.35
CA ILE A 69 14.84 -4.22 10.41
C ILE A 69 15.13 -3.64 11.80
N THR A 70 15.05 -2.33 11.96
CA THR A 70 15.10 -1.64 13.25
C THR A 70 14.04 -0.53 13.31
N PRO A 71 13.59 -0.13 14.51
CA PRO A 71 12.63 0.96 14.66
C PRO A 71 13.07 2.26 13.97
N GLU A 72 14.36 2.61 14.07
CA GLU A 72 14.92 3.81 13.46
C GLU A 72 14.83 3.77 11.93
N ALA A 73 15.06 2.60 11.32
CA ALA A 73 14.93 2.42 9.89
C ALA A 73 13.46 2.58 9.45
N GLY A 74 12.53 1.99 10.21
CA GLY A 74 11.09 2.16 9.96
C GLY A 74 10.64 3.61 10.06
N CYS A 75 11.05 4.31 11.13
CA CYS A 75 10.77 5.74 11.32
C CYS A 75 11.34 6.59 10.17
N ALA A 76 12.60 6.35 9.76
CA ALA A 76 13.22 7.09 8.67
C ALA A 76 12.49 6.87 7.32
N ASP A 77 12.09 5.63 7.02
CA ASP A 77 11.30 5.31 5.84
C ASP A 77 9.92 5.99 5.87
N ALA A 78 9.25 6.03 7.04
CA ALA A 78 7.98 6.71 7.22
C ALA A 78 8.07 8.22 6.95
N HIS A 79 9.08 8.90 7.48
CA HIS A 79 9.28 10.32 7.21
C HIS A 79 9.50 10.59 5.71
N ARG A 80 10.27 9.75 5.01
CA ARG A 80 10.44 9.85 3.55
C ARG A 80 9.13 9.62 2.80
N PHE A 81 8.32 8.70 3.26
CA PHE A 81 7.00 8.49 2.68
C PHE A 81 6.11 9.71 2.87
N ILE A 82 6.04 10.28 4.07
CA ILE A 82 5.29 11.51 4.38
C ILE A 82 5.73 12.68 3.49
N GLU A 83 7.04 12.87 3.31
CA GLU A 83 7.59 13.88 2.39
C GLU A 83 7.08 13.69 0.94
N ILE A 84 6.99 12.43 0.48
CA ILE A 84 6.49 12.13 -0.88
C ILE A 84 4.99 12.39 -0.99
N LEU A 85 4.20 12.04 0.04
CA LEU A 85 2.75 12.25 0.06
C LEU A 85 2.38 13.74 0.10
N ALA A 86 3.23 14.60 0.68
CA ALA A 86 3.16 16.06 0.63
C ALA A 86 1.76 16.65 0.96
N GLY A 87 1.01 16.02 1.86
CA GLY A 87 -0.33 16.47 2.26
C GLY A 87 -1.43 16.23 1.25
N MET A 88 -1.20 15.45 0.21
CA MET A 88 -2.23 15.02 -0.74
C MET A 88 -3.30 14.17 -0.03
N PRO A 89 -4.61 14.31 -0.37
CA PRO A 89 -5.66 13.48 0.19
C PRO A 89 -5.65 12.06 -0.39
N PHE A 90 -5.93 11.06 0.48
CA PHE A 90 -6.07 9.65 0.08
C PHE A 90 -7.29 9.04 0.76
N GLU A 91 -8.27 8.58 0.01
CA GLU A 91 -9.48 7.93 0.53
C GLU A 91 -9.24 6.46 0.91
N TYR A 92 -8.10 5.90 0.53
CA TYR A 92 -7.62 4.59 0.95
C TYR A 92 -6.39 4.72 1.85
N PRO A 93 -6.08 3.69 2.65
CA PRO A 93 -4.92 3.72 3.55
C PRO A 93 -3.60 3.93 2.82
N VAL A 94 -2.60 4.32 3.59
CA VAL A 94 -1.20 4.38 3.13
C VAL A 94 -0.42 3.23 3.76
N TYR A 95 0.31 2.46 2.94
CA TYR A 95 0.87 1.18 3.34
C TYR A 95 2.40 1.16 3.34
N ILE A 96 2.98 0.53 4.36
CA ILE A 96 4.32 -0.02 4.25
C ILE A 96 4.26 -1.32 3.45
N ASP A 97 5.11 -1.48 2.46
CA ASP A 97 5.26 -2.70 1.67
C ASP A 97 6.56 -3.41 2.05
N LEU A 98 6.44 -4.54 2.78
CA LEU A 98 7.57 -5.29 3.32
C LEU A 98 7.69 -6.68 2.68
N GLU A 99 8.58 -6.80 1.71
CA GLU A 99 8.84 -8.04 0.98
C GLU A 99 10.30 -8.48 1.00
N SER A 100 11.23 -7.53 1.16
CA SER A 100 12.66 -7.74 0.94
C SER A 100 13.43 -8.20 2.16
N THR A 101 12.88 -8.11 3.36
CA THR A 101 13.57 -8.49 4.60
C THR A 101 13.74 -10.00 4.71
N SER A 102 14.84 -10.44 5.33
CA SER A 102 15.06 -11.87 5.57
C SER A 102 14.23 -12.37 6.76
N PRO A 103 13.65 -13.58 6.71
CA PRO A 103 12.94 -14.18 7.85
C PRO A 103 13.76 -14.26 9.15
N LYS A 104 15.09 -14.33 9.05
CA LYS A 104 15.99 -14.30 10.23
C LYS A 104 15.91 -12.99 11.03
N HIS A 105 15.44 -11.90 10.42
CA HIS A 105 15.26 -10.59 11.05
C HIS A 105 13.82 -10.31 11.47
N ARG A 106 12.98 -11.34 11.56
CA ARG A 106 11.55 -11.25 11.84
C ARG A 106 11.20 -10.31 13.00
N ALA A 107 11.89 -10.41 14.13
CA ALA A 107 11.65 -9.54 15.28
C ALA A 107 11.94 -8.07 14.94
N GLY A 108 13.11 -7.78 14.40
CA GLY A 108 13.50 -6.42 14.04
C GLY A 108 12.64 -5.82 12.92
N ALA A 109 12.28 -6.61 11.90
CA ALA A 109 11.38 -6.18 10.85
C ALA A 109 9.97 -5.85 11.39
N THR A 110 9.51 -6.59 12.39
CA THR A 110 8.23 -6.29 13.06
C THR A 110 8.28 -4.96 13.80
N GLU A 111 9.33 -4.70 14.58
CA GLU A 111 9.49 -3.42 15.29
C GLU A 111 9.66 -2.24 14.30
N ALA A 112 10.35 -2.46 13.17
CA ALA A 112 10.47 -1.46 12.11
C ALA A 112 9.10 -1.11 11.50
N VAL A 113 8.27 -2.11 11.20
CA VAL A 113 6.90 -1.91 10.69
C VAL A 113 6.03 -1.16 11.69
N ILE A 114 6.11 -1.51 12.98
CA ILE A 114 5.38 -0.81 14.04
C ILE A 114 5.80 0.66 14.10
N SER A 115 7.10 0.93 14.16
CA SER A 115 7.63 2.30 14.18
C SER A 115 7.24 3.11 12.93
N PHE A 116 7.24 2.48 11.76
CA PHE A 116 6.77 3.10 10.52
C PHE A 116 5.29 3.51 10.62
N CYS A 117 4.43 2.58 11.04
CA CYS A 117 2.99 2.84 11.16
C CYS A 117 2.68 3.89 12.23
N GLU A 118 3.32 3.82 13.40
CA GLU A 118 3.17 4.82 14.47
C GLU A 118 3.59 6.23 14.02
N THR A 119 4.66 6.34 13.24
CA THR A 119 5.09 7.62 12.67
C THR A 119 4.03 8.18 11.71
N LEU A 120 3.45 7.35 10.84
CA LEU A 120 2.37 7.77 9.95
C LEU A 120 1.11 8.17 10.72
N GLU A 121 0.71 7.39 11.73
CA GLU A 121 -0.46 7.68 12.55
C GLU A 121 -0.31 9.01 13.31
N HIS A 122 0.90 9.30 13.83
CA HIS A 122 1.20 10.58 14.49
C HIS A 122 1.01 11.78 13.56
N GLU A 123 1.30 11.61 12.29
CA GLU A 123 1.10 12.64 11.25
C GLU A 123 -0.30 12.62 10.61
N GLY A 124 -1.25 11.88 11.20
CA GLY A 124 -2.65 11.87 10.79
C GLY A 124 -2.98 10.97 9.60
N TYR A 125 -2.13 9.98 9.29
CA TYR A 125 -2.41 9.01 8.25
C TYR A 125 -3.03 7.73 8.81
N TYR A 126 -3.91 7.12 8.03
CA TYR A 126 -4.41 5.77 8.26
C TYR A 126 -3.40 4.77 7.73
N ALA A 127 -2.55 4.26 8.62
CA ALA A 127 -1.47 3.37 8.27
C ALA A 127 -1.92 1.91 8.13
N GLY A 128 -1.37 1.21 7.14
CA GLY A 128 -1.57 -0.22 6.94
C GLY A 128 -0.27 -0.92 6.54
N ILE A 129 -0.34 -2.25 6.47
CA ILE A 129 0.79 -3.12 6.18
C ILE A 129 0.44 -4.01 4.99
N TYR A 130 1.27 -3.93 3.93
CA TYR A 130 1.22 -4.89 2.84
C TYR A 130 2.32 -5.94 3.01
N ALA A 131 1.91 -7.19 2.86
CA ALA A 131 2.80 -8.33 2.74
C ALA A 131 2.05 -9.55 2.19
N SER A 132 2.76 -10.57 1.75
CA SER A 132 2.14 -11.85 1.39
C SER A 132 1.65 -12.63 2.62
N ASP A 133 0.59 -13.42 2.44
CA ASP A 133 -0.11 -14.19 3.49
C ASP A 133 0.83 -15.11 4.31
N VAL A 134 1.79 -15.75 3.66
CA VAL A 134 2.73 -16.67 4.32
C VAL A 134 4.12 -16.07 4.39
N SER A 135 4.77 -15.89 3.24
CA SER A 135 6.18 -15.45 3.19
C SER A 135 6.40 -14.03 3.74
N GLY A 136 5.35 -13.23 3.87
CA GLY A 136 5.37 -11.91 4.52
C GLY A 136 4.93 -11.99 5.98
N PHE A 137 3.61 -12.04 6.20
CA PHE A 137 3.01 -11.94 7.54
C PHE A 137 3.39 -13.05 8.51
N VAL A 138 3.68 -14.28 8.03
CA VAL A 138 4.06 -15.39 8.91
C VAL A 138 5.58 -15.51 9.04
N ASP A 139 6.30 -15.45 7.93
CA ASP A 139 7.73 -15.75 7.94
C ASP A 139 8.58 -14.53 8.34
N ARG A 140 8.22 -13.32 7.88
CA ARG A 140 8.99 -12.09 8.08
C ARG A 140 8.48 -11.20 9.20
N LEU A 141 7.23 -11.39 9.65
CA LEU A 141 6.60 -10.53 10.65
C LEU A 141 6.01 -11.36 11.79
N ASN A 142 5.93 -10.77 12.97
CA ASN A 142 5.16 -11.33 14.08
C ASN A 142 3.73 -10.79 14.02
N LEU A 143 2.85 -11.54 13.34
CA LEU A 143 1.47 -11.14 13.07
C LEU A 143 0.70 -10.73 14.35
N SER A 144 0.93 -11.41 15.47
CA SER A 144 0.21 -11.13 16.73
C SER A 144 0.52 -9.77 17.36
N LYS A 145 1.60 -9.08 16.91
CA LYS A 145 1.90 -7.71 17.31
C LYS A 145 1.27 -6.65 16.41
N LEU A 146 0.65 -7.08 15.31
CA LEU A 146 0.19 -6.21 14.24
C LEU A 146 -1.35 -6.16 14.13
N ASP A 147 -2.07 -6.68 15.11
CA ASP A 147 -3.54 -6.82 15.05
C ASP A 147 -4.27 -5.48 14.90
N ARG A 148 -3.73 -4.40 15.48
CA ARG A 148 -4.32 -3.06 15.41
C ARG A 148 -4.23 -2.39 14.03
N TYR A 149 -3.31 -2.82 13.19
CA TYR A 149 -3.08 -2.21 11.88
C TYR A 149 -3.91 -2.87 10.79
N ASP A 150 -4.34 -2.08 9.83
CA ASP A 150 -4.97 -2.61 8.62
C ASP A 150 -3.98 -3.44 7.79
N LYS A 151 -4.49 -4.45 7.12
CA LYS A 151 -3.68 -5.38 6.34
C LYS A 151 -4.15 -5.44 4.90
N TRP A 152 -3.21 -5.23 3.99
CA TRP A 152 -3.35 -5.53 2.58
C TRP A 152 -2.54 -6.79 2.28
N VAL A 153 -3.24 -7.89 2.00
CA VAL A 153 -2.64 -9.22 1.97
C VAL A 153 -2.56 -9.77 0.57
N ALA A 154 -1.35 -10.08 0.11
CA ALA A 154 -1.15 -10.77 -1.16
C ALA A 154 -1.28 -12.28 -1.00
N ARG A 155 -2.20 -12.85 -1.76
CA ARG A 155 -2.34 -14.29 -1.97
C ARG A 155 -3.09 -14.57 -3.27
N TYR A 156 -2.41 -15.14 -4.23
CA TYR A 156 -2.96 -15.31 -5.56
C TYR A 156 -3.84 -16.57 -5.67
N GLY A 157 -4.97 -16.42 -6.38
CA GLY A 157 -5.89 -17.50 -6.72
C GLY A 157 -6.83 -17.97 -5.61
N SER A 158 -6.54 -17.71 -4.34
CA SER A 158 -7.44 -18.05 -3.21
C SER A 158 -7.29 -17.05 -2.08
N LYS A 159 -8.37 -16.85 -1.31
CA LYS A 159 -8.34 -15.93 -0.15
C LYS A 159 -7.22 -16.26 0.85
N PRO A 160 -6.70 -15.25 1.57
CA PRO A 160 -5.71 -15.40 2.63
C PRO A 160 -6.14 -16.47 3.64
N LYS A 161 -5.20 -17.31 4.06
CA LYS A 161 -5.46 -18.41 4.98
C LYS A 161 -4.84 -18.22 6.36
N ARG A 162 -3.74 -17.48 6.43
CA ARG A 162 -3.02 -17.24 7.69
C ARG A 162 -3.45 -15.92 8.32
N VAL A 163 -3.54 -14.86 7.53
CA VAL A 163 -4.11 -13.57 7.96
C VAL A 163 -5.63 -13.66 7.83
N LYS A 164 -6.35 -13.61 8.96
CA LYS A 164 -7.81 -13.74 8.98
C LYS A 164 -8.55 -12.42 8.84
N GLU A 165 -7.97 -11.36 9.39
CA GLU A 165 -8.53 -10.02 9.36
C GLU A 165 -7.68 -9.14 8.46
N TYR A 166 -8.25 -8.67 7.37
CA TYR A 166 -7.61 -7.81 6.38
C TYR A 166 -8.64 -6.93 5.70
N GLY A 167 -8.24 -5.72 5.35
CA GLY A 167 -9.09 -4.77 4.66
C GLY A 167 -8.99 -4.90 3.15
N ILE A 168 -7.81 -5.25 2.62
CA ILE A 168 -7.59 -5.46 1.17
C ILE A 168 -6.93 -6.82 0.93
N TRP A 169 -7.37 -7.49 -0.12
CA TRP A 169 -6.78 -8.71 -0.66
C TRP A 169 -6.26 -8.47 -2.07
N GLN A 170 -4.93 -8.58 -2.27
CA GLN A 170 -4.32 -8.65 -3.60
C GLN A 170 -4.46 -10.11 -4.11
N LYS A 171 -5.41 -10.30 -5.03
CA LYS A 171 -5.87 -11.63 -5.46
C LYS A 171 -5.13 -12.19 -6.67
N SER A 172 -4.44 -11.34 -7.41
CA SER A 172 -3.72 -11.72 -8.64
C SER A 172 -2.60 -10.74 -8.93
N SER A 173 -1.49 -11.23 -9.45
CA SER A 173 -0.40 -10.45 -10.06
C SER A 173 -0.37 -10.56 -11.60
N SER A 174 -1.46 -11.01 -12.20
CA SER A 174 -1.53 -11.27 -13.63
C SER A 174 -2.88 -10.88 -14.25
N GLY A 175 -3.53 -9.89 -13.66
CA GLY A 175 -4.77 -9.32 -14.19
C GLY A 175 -4.56 -8.58 -15.51
N MET A 176 -5.66 -8.35 -16.21
CA MET A 176 -5.70 -7.56 -17.44
C MET A 176 -6.76 -6.48 -17.26
N ILE A 177 -6.36 -5.22 -17.45
CA ILE A 177 -7.24 -4.06 -17.42
C ILE A 177 -7.05 -3.27 -18.71
N ASP A 178 -8.13 -2.97 -19.38
CA ASP A 178 -8.09 -2.13 -20.58
C ASP A 178 -7.50 -0.76 -20.26
N GLY A 179 -6.50 -0.35 -21.00
CA GLY A 179 -5.75 0.88 -20.74
C GLY A 179 -4.38 0.65 -20.07
N ILE A 180 -4.06 -0.60 -19.69
CA ILE A 180 -2.72 -0.99 -19.22
C ILE A 180 -2.12 -2.00 -20.19
N ALA A 181 -0.89 -1.76 -20.63
CA ALA A 181 -0.17 -2.72 -21.46
C ALA A 181 0.48 -3.79 -20.58
N GLY A 182 0.02 -5.02 -20.69
CA GLY A 182 0.52 -6.15 -19.95
C GLY A 182 -0.27 -6.42 -18.67
N LYS A 183 0.37 -7.10 -17.72
CA LYS A 183 -0.24 -7.54 -16.48
C LYS A 183 -0.29 -6.41 -15.44
N VAL A 184 -1.27 -6.48 -14.56
CA VAL A 184 -1.44 -5.60 -13.41
C VAL A 184 -1.96 -6.40 -12.22
N ASP A 185 -1.64 -5.95 -11.02
CA ASP A 185 -2.14 -6.53 -9.78
C ASP A 185 -3.61 -6.17 -9.59
N LEU A 186 -4.41 -7.15 -9.13
CA LEU A 186 -5.84 -6.99 -8.89
C LEU A 186 -6.15 -7.13 -7.41
N ASP A 187 -6.91 -6.17 -6.88
CA ASP A 187 -7.25 -6.04 -5.48
C ASP A 187 -8.76 -6.09 -5.22
N GLU A 188 -9.11 -6.58 -4.04
CA GLU A 188 -10.47 -6.47 -3.49
C GLU A 188 -10.43 -5.81 -2.12
N ALA A 189 -11.15 -4.69 -1.95
CA ALA A 189 -11.34 -4.05 -0.65
C ALA A 189 -12.67 -4.46 -0.01
N TYR A 190 -12.62 -4.74 1.28
CA TYR A 190 -13.75 -5.19 2.10
C TYR A 190 -14.26 -4.12 3.06
N MET A 191 -13.49 -3.05 3.26
CA MET A 191 -13.83 -1.90 4.09
C MET A 191 -14.33 -0.74 3.23
N ASP A 192 -15.18 0.11 3.80
CA ASP A 192 -15.56 1.40 3.18
C ASP A 192 -14.55 2.48 3.62
N TYR A 193 -13.36 2.43 3.01
CA TYR A 193 -12.29 3.37 3.35
C TYR A 193 -12.66 4.83 3.10
N PRO A 194 -13.31 5.22 1.99
CA PRO A 194 -13.73 6.61 1.79
C PRO A 194 -14.62 7.12 2.92
N ALA A 195 -15.58 6.32 3.39
CA ALA A 195 -16.41 6.68 4.52
C ALA A 195 -15.63 6.79 5.83
N ILE A 196 -14.65 5.89 6.04
CA ILE A 196 -13.76 5.95 7.22
C ILE A 196 -12.93 7.23 7.19
N MET A 197 -12.23 7.53 6.10
CA MET A 197 -11.36 8.71 5.99
C MET A 197 -12.17 10.01 6.17
N LYS A 198 -13.32 10.10 5.51
CA LYS A 198 -14.21 11.27 5.66
C LYS A 198 -14.69 11.46 7.10
N ARG A 199 -15.03 10.38 7.81
CA ARG A 199 -15.49 10.45 9.20
C ARG A 199 -14.37 10.82 10.18
N THR A 200 -13.15 10.34 9.95
CA THR A 200 -12.00 10.52 10.86
C THR A 200 -11.15 11.73 10.53
N GLY A 201 -11.23 12.27 9.32
CA GLY A 201 -10.35 13.34 8.83
C GLY A 201 -8.91 12.90 8.59
N LEU A 202 -8.65 11.58 8.58
CA LEU A 202 -7.31 11.04 8.30
C LEU A 202 -6.96 11.17 6.82
N ASN A 203 -5.67 10.98 6.50
CA ASN A 203 -5.13 11.03 5.14
C ASN A 203 -5.44 12.36 4.41
N ASN A 204 -5.56 13.48 5.15
CA ASN A 204 -5.90 14.81 4.61
C ASN A 204 -7.26 14.88 3.89
N VAL A 205 -8.15 13.91 4.06
CA VAL A 205 -9.51 13.92 3.53
C VAL A 205 -10.39 14.84 4.40
N ARG A 206 -11.03 15.84 3.77
CA ARG A 206 -11.88 16.86 4.42
C ARG A 206 -13.36 16.68 4.08
#